data_b78c6fa4a7646bfa122af291e025c632
#
_entry.id   b78c6fa4a7646bfa122af291e025c632
#
_cell.length_a   1.000
_cell.length_b   1.000
_cell.length_c   1.000
_cell.angle_alpha   90.00
_cell.angle_beta   90.00
_cell.angle_gamma   90.00
#
_symmetry.space_group_name_H-M   'P 1'
#
loop_
_entity.id
_entity.type
_entity.pdbx_description
1 polymer ?
#
loop_
_entity_poly.entity_id
_entity_poly.type
_entity_poly.pdbx_seq_one_letter_code
_entity_poly.pdbx_strand_id
1 'polypeptide(L)'
;FLIKPKKLLLIRFNMEEKDVILKVENVSKQYRLGIVGTGTISHDLNRFWAKIRGKEDPYLKVGDANDRSSKGESAYVWALKDMNFDVKKGEVLGIIGKNGAGKSTLLKILSKVTGPTTGSIKSKGRIASLLEVGTGFHPEMTGKENIFLNGAILGMTKKEINSKLEEIINFSGCERYIDTPVKRYSSGMKVRLAFAVAAFLEPDILVVDEVLAVGDAEFQKKAIGKMQDISNADGRTVLFVSHDMVAIQNLCDNTVVLDNGTVTFIGKTNDAIHKYRTLIDDVEFNKGVVNLVERKKYLDSTNFRLTSLKVFCSENGQGNSIATYGKGFFEIFYKKINNNHQNDYKVEAAIIFKDVLDNPILTFSTTFRKKVIEKNENDELSLKCSFSELNLAPGKYTIH
;
A
#
# COMPACT_ATOMS: atom_id res chain seq x y z
N PHE A 1 9.07 -10.34 52.82
CA PHE A 1 7.82 -10.63 52.10
C PHE A 1 8.17 -10.73 50.60
N LEU A 2 8.41 -11.98 50.16
CA LEU A 2 8.69 -12.31 48.76
C LEU A 2 7.34 -12.57 48.07
N ILE A 3 6.86 -11.60 47.25
CA ILE A 3 5.74 -11.78 46.36
C ILE A 3 6.24 -12.64 45.18
N LYS A 4 5.65 -13.83 45.02
CA LYS A 4 6.03 -14.80 44.00
C LYS A 4 5.89 -14.24 42.58
N PRO A 5 6.91 -14.39 41.70
CA PRO A 5 6.92 -13.77 40.37
C PRO A 5 5.78 -14.22 39.44
N LYS A 6 5.11 -15.33 39.72
CA LYS A 6 3.98 -15.83 38.92
C LYS A 6 2.72 -14.93 38.93
N LYS A 7 2.49 -14.16 39.99
CA LYS A 7 1.30 -13.29 40.08
C LYS A 7 1.47 -11.99 39.28
N LEU A 8 2.73 -11.51 39.19
CA LEU A 8 3.02 -10.32 38.38
C LEU A 8 2.94 -10.60 36.88
N LEU A 9 3.32 -11.80 36.43
CA LEU A 9 3.22 -12.23 35.03
C LEU A 9 1.77 -12.39 34.59
N LEU A 10 0.90 -12.93 35.44
CA LEU A 10 -0.54 -13.09 35.18
C LEU A 10 -1.28 -11.73 35.13
N ILE A 11 -0.88 -10.76 35.94
CA ILE A 11 -1.47 -9.42 35.93
C ILE A 11 -1.04 -8.67 34.65
N ARG A 12 0.19 -8.81 34.20
CA ARG A 12 0.68 -8.24 32.94
C ARG A 12 0.00 -8.86 31.71
N PHE A 13 -0.20 -10.19 31.70
CA PHE A 13 -0.92 -10.88 30.61
C PHE A 13 -2.38 -10.45 30.52
N ASN A 14 -3.08 -10.28 31.64
CA ASN A 14 -4.48 -9.85 31.66
C ASN A 14 -4.67 -8.35 31.35
N MET A 15 -3.66 -7.51 31.54
CA MET A 15 -3.73 -6.11 31.13
C MET A 15 -3.51 -5.95 29.61
N GLU A 16 -2.61 -6.71 29.00
CA GLU A 16 -2.39 -6.68 27.54
C GLU A 16 -3.58 -7.18 26.73
N GLU A 17 -4.33 -8.16 27.23
CA GLU A 17 -5.54 -8.67 26.54
C GLU A 17 -6.75 -7.73 26.62
N LYS A 18 -6.82 -6.85 27.62
CA LYS A 18 -7.93 -5.89 27.76
C LYS A 18 -7.90 -4.78 26.71
N ASP A 19 -6.73 -4.41 26.23
CA ASP A 19 -6.55 -3.31 25.28
C ASP A 19 -6.65 -3.72 23.81
N VAL A 20 -6.72 -5.03 23.50
CA VAL A 20 -6.88 -5.51 22.13
C VAL A 20 -8.32 -5.31 21.67
N ILE A 21 -8.52 -4.51 20.63
CA ILE A 21 -9.82 -4.22 20.03
C ILE A 21 -10.09 -5.09 18.80
N LEU A 22 -9.03 -5.50 18.08
CA LEU A 22 -9.10 -6.39 16.92
C LEU A 22 -8.02 -7.45 17.02
N LYS A 23 -8.42 -8.72 16.85
CA LYS A 23 -7.50 -9.85 16.84
C LYS A 23 -7.71 -10.70 15.61
N VAL A 24 -6.65 -10.91 14.87
CA VAL A 24 -6.60 -11.75 13.65
C VAL A 24 -5.81 -13.01 13.98
N GLU A 25 -6.47 -14.17 13.93
CA GLU A 25 -5.91 -15.46 14.36
C GLU A 25 -5.94 -16.47 13.21
N ASN A 26 -4.77 -16.82 12.68
CA ASN A 26 -4.54 -17.84 11.62
C ASN A 26 -5.46 -17.65 10.41
N VAL A 27 -5.71 -16.39 10.02
CA VAL A 27 -6.64 -16.08 8.94
C VAL A 27 -6.00 -16.38 7.60
N SER A 28 -6.66 -17.26 6.83
CA SER A 28 -6.29 -17.55 5.46
C SER A 28 -7.49 -17.40 4.54
N LYS A 29 -7.23 -17.01 3.29
CA LYS A 29 -8.25 -16.86 2.24
C LYS A 29 -7.78 -17.47 0.94
N GLN A 30 -8.53 -18.45 0.48
CA GLN A 30 -8.29 -19.12 -0.80
C GLN A 30 -9.37 -18.73 -1.81
N TYR A 31 -8.95 -18.49 -3.05
CA TYR A 31 -9.85 -18.30 -4.18
C TYR A 31 -9.62 -19.39 -5.23
N ARG A 32 -10.69 -19.78 -5.90
CA ARG A 32 -10.62 -20.68 -7.06
C ARG A 32 -10.44 -19.82 -8.32
N LEU A 33 -9.46 -20.18 -9.14
CA LEU A 33 -9.25 -19.60 -10.47
C LEU A 33 -10.16 -20.27 -11.50
N GLY A 34 -10.55 -19.52 -12.53
CA GLY A 34 -11.39 -20.02 -13.62
C GLY A 34 -12.85 -19.58 -13.52
N ILE A 35 -13.63 -19.97 -14.52
CA ILE A 35 -15.05 -19.61 -14.62
C ILE A 35 -15.80 -20.26 -13.45
N VAL A 36 -16.61 -19.48 -12.74
CA VAL A 36 -17.57 -19.99 -11.76
C VAL A 36 -18.69 -20.68 -12.54
N GLY A 37 -18.39 -21.88 -13.01
CA GLY A 37 -19.33 -22.76 -13.66
C GLY A 37 -19.40 -24.07 -12.90
N THR A 38 -20.58 -24.41 -12.43
CA THR A 38 -21.01 -25.69 -11.92
C THR A 38 -19.88 -26.55 -11.34
N GLY A 39 -19.33 -26.14 -10.18
CA GLY A 39 -18.51 -27.02 -9.37
C GLY A 39 -19.34 -28.29 -9.19
N THR A 40 -18.82 -29.41 -9.61
CA THR A 40 -19.48 -30.68 -9.53
C THR A 40 -20.04 -30.82 -8.12
N ILE A 41 -21.32 -31.11 -8.00
CA ILE A 41 -22.05 -31.40 -6.74
C ILE A 41 -21.21 -32.34 -5.84
N SER A 42 -20.35 -33.17 -6.45
CA SER A 42 -19.40 -34.03 -5.76
C SER A 42 -18.34 -33.28 -4.92
N HIS A 43 -17.88 -32.09 -5.30
CA HIS A 43 -16.92 -31.30 -4.51
C HIS A 43 -17.56 -30.68 -3.28
N ASP A 44 -18.78 -30.17 -3.40
CA ASP A 44 -19.54 -29.63 -2.27
C ASP A 44 -19.99 -30.75 -1.32
N LEU A 45 -20.35 -31.91 -1.86
CA LEU A 45 -20.67 -33.09 -1.06
C LEU A 45 -19.43 -33.61 -0.31
N ASN A 46 -18.25 -33.62 -0.93
CA ASN A 46 -17.00 -34.03 -0.27
C ASN A 46 -16.60 -33.07 0.85
N ARG A 47 -16.77 -31.75 0.65
CA ARG A 47 -16.57 -30.74 1.72
C ARG A 47 -17.55 -30.94 2.87
N PHE A 48 -18.81 -31.14 2.57
CA PHE A 48 -19.85 -31.39 3.55
C PHE A 48 -19.57 -32.68 4.37
N TRP A 49 -19.18 -33.75 3.70
CA TRP A 49 -18.82 -35.02 4.35
C TRP A 49 -17.52 -34.92 5.16
N ALA A 50 -16.51 -34.16 4.71
CA ALA A 50 -15.30 -33.90 5.48
C ALA A 50 -15.62 -33.12 6.76
N LYS A 51 -16.47 -32.09 6.64
CA LYS A 51 -16.90 -31.26 7.78
C LYS A 51 -17.71 -32.04 8.82
N ILE A 52 -18.61 -32.91 8.39
CA ILE A 52 -19.40 -33.79 9.31
C ILE A 52 -18.48 -34.79 10.03
N ARG A 53 -17.42 -35.28 9.35
CA ARG A 53 -16.46 -36.23 9.93
C ARG A 53 -15.37 -35.55 10.77
N GLY A 54 -15.42 -34.24 10.99
CA GLY A 54 -14.38 -33.48 11.69
C GLY A 54 -13.01 -33.50 11.04
N LYS A 55 -12.94 -33.84 9.73
CA LYS A 55 -11.71 -33.80 8.95
C LYS A 55 -11.54 -32.44 8.30
N GLU A 56 -10.28 -32.02 8.14
CA GLU A 56 -9.95 -30.81 7.37
C GLU A 56 -10.48 -30.93 5.94
N ASP A 57 -10.88 -29.79 5.36
CA ASP A 57 -11.32 -29.71 3.96
C ASP A 57 -10.18 -30.24 3.05
N PRO A 58 -10.40 -31.31 2.28
CA PRO A 58 -9.35 -31.94 1.45
C PRO A 58 -8.78 -30.99 0.39
N TYR A 59 -9.51 -29.91 0.06
CA TYR A 59 -9.09 -28.92 -0.94
C TYR A 59 -8.23 -27.78 -0.37
N LEU A 60 -8.06 -27.69 0.97
CA LEU A 60 -7.18 -26.72 1.61
C LEU A 60 -5.69 -27.03 1.42
N LYS A 61 -5.34 -28.25 1.03
CA LYS A 61 -3.94 -28.68 0.82
C LYS A 61 -3.40 -28.34 -0.57
N VAL A 62 -4.26 -27.95 -1.51
CA VAL A 62 -3.92 -27.68 -2.91
C VAL A 62 -4.12 -26.19 -3.17
N GLY A 63 -3.05 -25.48 -3.44
CA GLY A 63 -3.11 -24.05 -3.80
C GLY A 63 -1.73 -23.42 -3.86
N ASP A 64 -1.51 -22.64 -4.92
CA ASP A 64 -0.27 -21.89 -5.11
C ASP A 64 -0.29 -20.58 -4.30
N ALA A 65 0.90 -20.08 -3.95
CA ALA A 65 1.05 -18.73 -3.44
C ALA A 65 0.59 -17.71 -4.49
N ASN A 66 0.12 -16.52 -4.05
CA ASN A 66 -0.36 -15.48 -4.96
C ASN A 66 0.81 -14.78 -5.69
N ASP A 67 1.61 -15.55 -6.41
CA ASP A 67 2.66 -15.03 -7.27
C ASP A 67 2.12 -14.83 -8.70
N ARG A 68 1.99 -13.56 -9.11
CA ARG A 68 1.51 -13.18 -10.45
C ARG A 68 2.55 -13.39 -11.54
N SER A 69 3.80 -13.64 -11.19
CA SER A 69 4.92 -13.81 -12.13
C SER A 69 5.07 -15.25 -12.59
N SER A 70 4.51 -16.21 -11.86
CA SER A 70 4.55 -17.64 -12.18
C SER A 70 3.22 -18.13 -12.77
N LYS A 71 3.29 -19.01 -13.79
CA LYS A 71 2.13 -19.81 -14.20
C LYS A 71 1.92 -20.88 -13.13
N GLY A 72 0.96 -20.62 -12.21
CA GLY A 72 0.55 -21.62 -11.23
C GLY A 72 -0.08 -22.84 -11.92
N GLU A 73 0.18 -24.01 -11.37
CA GLU A 73 -0.40 -25.28 -11.85
C GLU A 73 -1.74 -25.59 -11.15
N SER A 74 -2.03 -24.90 -10.04
CA SER A 74 -3.23 -25.12 -9.24
C SER A 74 -4.41 -24.28 -9.69
N ALA A 75 -5.62 -24.87 -9.66
CA ALA A 75 -6.87 -24.15 -9.81
C ALA A 75 -7.22 -23.24 -8.59
N TYR A 76 -6.40 -23.24 -7.55
CA TYR A 76 -6.62 -22.50 -6.30
C TYR A 76 -5.41 -21.63 -5.99
N VAL A 77 -5.68 -20.41 -5.49
CA VAL A 77 -4.67 -19.43 -5.07
C VAL A 77 -4.96 -18.95 -3.66
N TRP A 78 -3.95 -18.95 -2.80
CA TRP A 78 -4.01 -18.37 -1.48
C TRP A 78 -3.77 -16.86 -1.56
N ALA A 79 -4.84 -16.08 -1.46
CA ALA A 79 -4.73 -14.63 -1.40
C ALA A 79 -4.20 -14.14 -0.04
N LEU A 80 -4.49 -14.90 1.04
CA LEU A 80 -3.94 -14.72 2.39
C LEU A 80 -3.63 -16.09 2.96
N LYS A 81 -2.56 -16.17 3.75
CA LYS A 81 -2.12 -17.40 4.41
C LYS A 81 -1.61 -17.11 5.82
N ASP A 82 -2.23 -17.76 6.82
CA ASP A 82 -1.82 -17.78 8.23
C ASP A 82 -1.54 -16.38 8.81
N MET A 83 -2.43 -15.42 8.53
CA MET A 83 -2.32 -14.07 9.03
C MET A 83 -2.56 -14.03 10.53
N ASN A 84 -1.62 -13.44 11.27
CA ASN A 84 -1.69 -13.27 12.71
C ASN A 84 -1.22 -11.88 13.11
N PHE A 85 -2.08 -11.07 13.71
CA PHE A 85 -1.74 -9.80 14.33
C PHE A 85 -2.87 -9.29 15.22
N ASP A 86 -2.52 -8.45 16.18
CA ASP A 86 -3.45 -7.81 17.10
C ASP A 86 -3.37 -6.29 16.92
N VAL A 87 -4.50 -5.59 17.15
CA VAL A 87 -4.59 -4.13 17.11
C VAL A 87 -5.10 -3.64 18.46
N LYS A 88 -4.42 -2.68 19.04
CA LYS A 88 -4.81 -2.08 20.32
C LYS A 88 -5.84 -0.98 20.12
N LYS A 89 -6.65 -0.74 21.15
CA LYS A 89 -7.60 0.37 21.13
C LYS A 89 -6.86 1.71 21.02
N GLY A 90 -7.30 2.57 20.12
CA GLY A 90 -6.68 3.87 19.86
C GLY A 90 -5.42 3.81 19.01
N GLU A 91 -5.04 2.64 18.50
CA GLU A 91 -3.86 2.47 17.65
C GLU A 91 -4.18 2.83 16.20
N VAL A 92 -3.26 3.55 15.54
CA VAL A 92 -3.25 3.72 14.08
C VAL A 92 -2.26 2.74 13.49
N LEU A 93 -2.79 1.66 12.92
CA LEU A 93 -1.99 0.59 12.32
C LEU A 93 -1.93 0.75 10.80
N GLY A 94 -0.73 0.92 10.26
CA GLY A 94 -0.47 0.90 8.82
C GLY A 94 -0.47 -0.53 8.26
N ILE A 95 -0.93 -0.71 7.04
CA ILE A 95 -0.81 -1.97 6.30
C ILE A 95 -0.24 -1.66 4.92
N ILE A 96 0.98 -2.14 4.67
CA ILE A 96 1.70 -1.92 3.41
C ILE A 96 2.05 -3.24 2.74
N GLY A 97 2.32 -3.22 1.44
CA GLY A 97 2.69 -4.40 0.65
C GLY A 97 2.58 -4.14 -0.84
N LYS A 98 3.26 -4.97 -1.64
CA LYS A 98 3.21 -4.92 -3.12
C LYS A 98 1.78 -5.09 -3.64
N ASN A 99 1.55 -4.74 -4.92
CA ASN A 99 0.30 -5.08 -5.59
C ASN A 99 0.15 -6.61 -5.67
N GLY A 100 -0.98 -7.12 -5.15
CA GLY A 100 -1.18 -8.56 -5.04
C GLY A 100 -0.77 -9.17 -3.69
N ALA A 101 -0.17 -8.42 -2.77
CA ALA A 101 0.24 -8.91 -1.44
C ALA A 101 -0.94 -9.34 -0.53
N GLY A 102 -2.19 -9.10 -0.96
CA GLY A 102 -3.36 -9.52 -0.19
C GLY A 102 -4.08 -8.39 0.56
N LYS A 103 -3.59 -7.13 0.49
CA LYS A 103 -4.17 -5.97 1.20
C LYS A 103 -5.69 -5.85 1.04
N SER A 104 -6.17 -5.74 -0.19
CA SER A 104 -7.61 -5.60 -0.48
C SER A 104 -8.43 -6.82 -0.06
N THR A 105 -7.84 -8.02 -0.07
CA THR A 105 -8.51 -9.23 0.45
C THR A 105 -8.65 -9.17 1.96
N LEU A 106 -7.59 -8.77 2.66
CA LEU A 106 -7.62 -8.57 4.12
C LEU A 106 -8.68 -7.54 4.50
N LEU A 107 -8.70 -6.40 3.82
CA LEU A 107 -9.70 -5.35 4.05
C LEU A 107 -11.13 -5.85 3.87
N LYS A 108 -11.41 -6.63 2.80
CA LYS A 108 -12.74 -7.22 2.57
C LYS A 108 -13.16 -8.18 3.68
N ILE A 109 -12.22 -8.90 4.30
CA ILE A 109 -12.52 -9.77 5.42
C ILE A 109 -12.77 -8.95 6.68
N LEU A 110 -11.93 -7.93 6.97
CA LEU A 110 -12.11 -7.02 8.10
C LEU A 110 -13.44 -6.28 8.03
N SER A 111 -13.84 -5.84 6.83
CA SER A 111 -15.12 -5.17 6.56
C SER A 111 -16.32 -6.13 6.49
N LYS A 112 -16.12 -7.43 6.73
CA LYS A 112 -17.15 -8.48 6.65
C LYS A 112 -17.83 -8.64 5.30
N VAL A 113 -17.25 -8.13 4.23
CA VAL A 113 -17.71 -8.32 2.83
C VAL A 113 -17.51 -9.76 2.39
N THR A 114 -16.45 -10.42 2.88
CA THR A 114 -16.21 -11.85 2.67
C THR A 114 -15.67 -12.48 3.94
N GLY A 115 -16.00 -13.75 4.17
CA GLY A 115 -15.43 -14.51 5.29
C GLY A 115 -14.05 -15.07 4.99
N PRO A 116 -13.23 -15.37 6.00
CA PRO A 116 -12.00 -16.13 5.84
C PRO A 116 -12.30 -17.57 5.42
N THR A 117 -11.34 -18.26 4.80
CA THR A 117 -11.43 -19.70 4.53
C THR A 117 -11.09 -20.50 5.78
N THR A 118 -10.04 -20.09 6.49
CA THR A 118 -9.65 -20.63 7.80
C THR A 118 -9.30 -19.51 8.76
N GLY A 119 -9.26 -19.81 10.05
CA GLY A 119 -8.97 -18.85 11.10
C GLY A 119 -10.17 -18.00 11.51
N SER A 120 -9.93 -17.00 12.35
CA SER A 120 -10.99 -16.13 12.86
C SER A 120 -10.52 -14.70 13.06
N ILE A 121 -11.46 -13.76 12.93
CA ILE A 121 -11.27 -12.35 13.30
C ILE A 121 -12.24 -12.02 14.43
N LYS A 122 -11.68 -11.53 15.52
CA LYS A 122 -12.44 -11.09 16.68
C LYS A 122 -12.29 -9.58 16.83
N SER A 123 -13.40 -8.87 16.92
CA SER A 123 -13.41 -7.41 17.10
C SER A 123 -14.33 -7.00 18.24
N LYS A 124 -13.94 -5.98 19.00
CA LYS A 124 -14.78 -5.31 19.98
C LYS A 124 -15.29 -4.02 19.36
N GLY A 125 -16.62 -3.82 19.35
CA GLY A 125 -17.22 -2.62 18.77
C GLY A 125 -17.54 -2.69 17.29
N ARG A 126 -17.92 -1.53 16.72
CA ARG A 126 -18.35 -1.36 15.33
C ARG A 126 -17.16 -1.11 14.42
N ILE A 127 -17.04 -1.91 13.35
CA ILE A 127 -16.07 -1.68 12.27
C ILE A 127 -16.79 -0.94 11.15
N ALA A 128 -16.20 0.16 10.68
CA ALA A 128 -16.62 0.82 9.44
C ALA A 128 -15.46 0.85 8.46
N SER A 129 -15.78 0.73 7.18
CA SER A 129 -14.78 0.69 6.11
C SER A 129 -15.06 1.76 5.07
N LEU A 130 -14.01 2.48 4.69
CA LEU A 130 -14.03 3.42 3.58
C LEU A 130 -13.77 2.76 2.22
N LEU A 131 -13.68 1.43 2.14
CA LEU A 131 -13.47 0.67 0.90
C LEU A 131 -14.53 0.96 -0.17
N GLU A 132 -15.73 1.27 0.26
CA GLU A 132 -16.90 1.41 -0.59
C GLU A 132 -17.45 2.84 -0.61
N VAL A 133 -16.55 3.84 -0.50
CA VAL A 133 -16.93 5.25 -0.55
C VAL A 133 -17.70 5.54 -1.85
N GLY A 134 -18.98 5.93 -1.70
CA GLY A 134 -19.87 6.21 -2.83
C GLY A 134 -20.61 5.01 -3.39
N THR A 135 -20.38 3.80 -2.90
CA THR A 135 -21.28 2.69 -3.19
C THR A 135 -22.62 2.91 -2.48
N GLY A 136 -23.72 2.61 -3.17
CA GLY A 136 -25.07 2.82 -2.65
C GLY A 136 -25.67 4.21 -2.88
N PHE A 137 -24.97 5.13 -3.54
CA PHE A 137 -25.59 6.39 -3.98
C PHE A 137 -26.65 6.11 -5.04
N HIS A 138 -27.86 6.61 -4.81
CA HIS A 138 -28.94 6.52 -5.76
C HIS A 138 -28.94 7.74 -6.69
N PRO A 139 -28.81 7.58 -8.01
CA PRO A 139 -28.60 8.69 -8.93
C PRO A 139 -29.78 9.68 -9.00
N GLU A 140 -31.02 9.21 -8.76
CA GLU A 140 -32.20 10.04 -8.79
C GLU A 140 -32.47 10.81 -7.49
N MET A 141 -31.85 10.42 -6.40
CA MET A 141 -31.98 11.07 -5.08
C MET A 141 -31.05 12.28 -5.00
N THR A 142 -31.45 13.28 -4.22
CA THR A 142 -30.65 14.48 -3.93
C THR A 142 -29.40 14.14 -3.14
N GLY A 143 -28.45 15.08 -3.05
CA GLY A 143 -27.27 14.93 -2.20
C GLY A 143 -27.65 14.67 -0.75
N LYS A 144 -28.62 15.42 -0.22
CA LYS A 144 -29.12 15.25 1.14
C LYS A 144 -29.70 13.87 1.39
N GLU A 145 -30.56 13.38 0.51
CA GLU A 145 -31.14 12.03 0.62
C GLU A 145 -30.07 10.95 0.52
N ASN A 146 -29.07 11.13 -0.32
CA ASN A 146 -27.93 10.21 -0.41
C ASN A 146 -27.05 10.23 0.85
N ILE A 147 -26.92 11.35 1.58
CA ILE A 147 -26.26 11.39 2.88
C ILE A 147 -26.97 10.43 3.85
N PHE A 148 -28.32 10.48 3.91
CA PHE A 148 -29.09 9.59 4.76
C PHE A 148 -28.99 8.12 4.32
N LEU A 149 -29.08 7.86 3.02
CA LEU A 149 -28.98 6.51 2.48
C LEU A 149 -27.60 5.89 2.75
N ASN A 150 -26.54 6.63 2.41
CA ASN A 150 -25.17 6.15 2.58
C ASN A 150 -24.78 6.04 4.08
N GLY A 151 -25.18 7.03 4.89
CA GLY A 151 -24.99 6.97 6.33
C GLY A 151 -25.65 5.74 6.96
N ALA A 152 -26.87 5.40 6.54
CA ALA A 152 -27.58 4.21 7.01
C ALA A 152 -26.88 2.91 6.56
N ILE A 153 -26.40 2.83 5.32
CA ILE A 153 -25.60 1.70 4.81
C ILE A 153 -24.33 1.51 5.63
N LEU A 154 -23.67 2.61 5.99
CA LEU A 154 -22.47 2.61 6.82
C LEU A 154 -22.76 2.38 8.32
N GLY A 155 -24.03 2.21 8.68
CA GLY A 155 -24.47 1.86 10.03
C GLY A 155 -24.73 3.05 10.96
N MET A 156 -24.92 4.27 10.44
CA MET A 156 -25.38 5.41 11.23
C MET A 156 -26.89 5.33 11.48
N THR A 157 -27.31 5.73 12.65
CA THR A 157 -28.72 5.94 12.94
C THR A 157 -29.19 7.28 12.32
N LYS A 158 -30.48 7.40 12.05
CA LYS A 158 -31.06 8.65 11.53
C LYS A 158 -30.78 9.86 12.44
N LYS A 159 -30.69 9.62 13.76
CA LYS A 159 -30.37 10.66 14.75
C LYS A 159 -28.92 11.13 14.62
N GLU A 160 -27.98 10.20 14.46
CA GLU A 160 -26.55 10.50 14.22
C GLU A 160 -26.35 11.27 12.93
N ILE A 161 -27.03 10.87 11.84
CA ILE A 161 -26.96 11.58 10.56
C ILE A 161 -27.50 13.01 10.70
N ASN A 162 -28.66 13.18 11.33
CA ASN A 162 -29.26 14.51 11.53
C ASN A 162 -28.34 15.43 12.36
N SER A 163 -27.70 14.93 13.40
CA SER A 163 -26.84 15.75 14.26
C SER A 163 -25.56 16.24 13.54
N LYS A 164 -25.16 15.56 12.47
CA LYS A 164 -23.92 15.83 11.71
C LYS A 164 -24.16 16.34 10.30
N LEU A 165 -25.43 16.51 9.92
CA LEU A 165 -25.83 16.79 8.55
C LEU A 165 -25.15 18.05 7.99
N GLU A 166 -25.17 19.13 8.73
CA GLU A 166 -24.56 20.41 8.32
C GLU A 166 -23.04 20.29 8.20
N GLU A 167 -22.40 19.61 9.14
CA GLU A 167 -20.96 19.38 9.10
C GLU A 167 -20.55 18.54 7.88
N ILE A 168 -21.32 17.48 7.56
CA ILE A 168 -21.09 16.64 6.38
C ILE A 168 -21.20 17.47 5.11
N ILE A 169 -22.25 18.29 5.01
CA ILE A 169 -22.50 19.14 3.84
C ILE A 169 -21.33 20.13 3.66
N ASN A 170 -20.99 20.86 4.70
CA ASN A 170 -19.90 21.86 4.70
C ASN A 170 -18.53 21.22 4.39
N PHE A 171 -18.27 20.03 4.94
CA PHE A 171 -17.02 19.31 4.67
C PHE A 171 -16.93 18.91 3.19
N SER A 172 -18.03 18.46 2.60
CA SER A 172 -18.07 18.03 1.20
C SER A 172 -17.88 19.16 0.19
N GLY A 173 -18.22 20.41 0.58
CA GLY A 173 -18.27 21.58 -0.31
C GLY A 173 -19.36 21.46 -1.39
N CYS A 174 -20.45 20.75 -1.09
CA CYS A 174 -21.56 20.53 -2.01
C CYS A 174 -22.82 21.31 -1.61
N GLU A 175 -22.72 22.33 -0.74
CA GLU A 175 -23.85 23.07 -0.18
C GLU A 175 -24.81 23.57 -1.26
N ARG A 176 -24.26 24.20 -2.31
CA ARG A 176 -25.05 24.76 -3.41
C ARG A 176 -25.89 23.73 -4.15
N TYR A 177 -25.48 22.48 -4.15
CA TYR A 177 -26.08 21.41 -4.95
C TYR A 177 -26.78 20.35 -4.11
N ILE A 178 -26.88 20.56 -2.80
CA ILE A 178 -27.32 19.52 -1.85
C ILE A 178 -28.74 18.99 -2.13
N ASP A 179 -29.63 19.85 -2.64
CA ASP A 179 -31.00 19.50 -3.01
C ASP A 179 -31.13 19.08 -4.49
N THR A 180 -30.00 18.93 -5.21
CA THR A 180 -29.97 18.49 -6.61
C THR A 180 -29.73 16.98 -6.68
N PRO A 181 -30.41 16.23 -7.61
CA PRO A 181 -30.14 14.82 -7.83
C PRO A 181 -28.68 14.52 -8.17
N VAL A 182 -28.11 13.50 -7.54
CA VAL A 182 -26.67 13.14 -7.63
C VAL A 182 -26.25 12.74 -9.04
N LYS A 183 -27.18 12.34 -9.92
CA LYS A 183 -26.89 12.14 -11.35
C LYS A 183 -26.29 13.37 -12.03
N ARG A 184 -26.58 14.57 -11.52
CA ARG A 184 -26.05 15.85 -12.05
C ARG A 184 -24.74 16.27 -11.41
N TYR A 185 -24.24 15.53 -10.42
CA TYR A 185 -22.95 15.81 -9.78
C TYR A 185 -21.80 15.37 -10.67
N SER A 186 -20.70 16.11 -10.65
CA SER A 186 -19.43 15.62 -11.20
C SER A 186 -18.95 14.39 -10.44
N SER A 187 -18.03 13.62 -11.02
CA SER A 187 -17.41 12.48 -10.33
C SER A 187 -16.73 12.92 -9.02
N GLY A 188 -16.01 14.05 -9.05
CA GLY A 188 -15.38 14.62 -7.87
C GLY A 188 -16.37 14.99 -6.76
N MET A 189 -17.51 15.64 -7.10
CA MET A 189 -18.55 15.96 -6.12
C MET A 189 -19.13 14.72 -5.46
N LYS A 190 -19.42 13.67 -6.25
CA LYS A 190 -19.94 12.41 -5.71
C LYS A 190 -19.00 11.81 -4.68
N VAL A 191 -17.72 11.76 -5.01
CA VAL A 191 -16.70 11.19 -4.15
C VAL A 191 -16.47 12.03 -2.91
N ARG A 192 -16.42 13.36 -3.03
CA ARG A 192 -16.31 14.30 -1.90
C ARG A 192 -17.48 14.15 -0.93
N LEU A 193 -18.72 14.06 -1.45
CA LEU A 193 -19.91 13.88 -0.61
C LEU A 193 -19.89 12.53 0.10
N ALA A 194 -19.55 11.45 -0.60
CA ALA A 194 -19.47 10.12 -0.04
C ALA A 194 -18.38 10.00 1.04
N PHE A 195 -17.21 10.59 0.76
CA PHE A 195 -16.12 10.66 1.76
C PHE A 195 -16.55 11.49 2.98
N ALA A 196 -17.26 12.61 2.78
CA ALA A 196 -17.76 13.42 3.88
C ALA A 196 -18.66 12.60 4.83
N VAL A 197 -19.60 11.82 4.30
CA VAL A 197 -20.43 10.93 5.13
C VAL A 197 -19.57 9.97 5.93
N ALA A 198 -18.59 9.36 5.27
CA ALA A 198 -17.72 8.37 5.89
C ALA A 198 -16.76 8.97 6.95
N ALA A 199 -16.29 10.21 6.73
CA ALA A 199 -15.41 10.92 7.67
C ALA A 199 -16.12 11.35 8.98
N PHE A 200 -17.45 11.43 8.96
CA PHE A 200 -18.25 11.74 10.16
C PHE A 200 -18.89 10.49 10.81
N LEU A 201 -18.52 9.30 10.35
CA LEU A 201 -18.79 8.07 11.08
C LEU A 201 -18.03 8.07 12.41
N GLU A 202 -18.64 7.47 13.43
CA GLU A 202 -18.01 7.23 14.74
C GLU A 202 -17.94 5.73 15.03
N PRO A 203 -17.13 4.97 14.27
CA PRO A 203 -16.89 3.57 14.57
C PRO A 203 -15.83 3.42 15.65
N ASP A 204 -15.81 2.26 16.33
CA ASP A 204 -14.71 1.89 17.23
C ASP A 204 -13.44 1.56 16.45
N ILE A 205 -13.59 1.01 15.24
CA ILE A 205 -12.51 0.66 14.33
C ILE A 205 -12.85 1.21 12.93
N LEU A 206 -12.00 2.09 12.42
CA LEU A 206 -12.10 2.65 11.08
C LEU A 206 -11.09 2.00 10.14
N VAL A 207 -11.56 1.44 9.03
CA VAL A 207 -10.72 0.86 7.98
C VAL A 207 -10.66 1.81 6.81
N VAL A 208 -9.46 2.33 6.52
CA VAL A 208 -9.19 3.31 5.46
C VAL A 208 -8.33 2.65 4.38
N ASP A 209 -8.80 2.66 3.14
CA ASP A 209 -8.03 2.20 1.97
C ASP A 209 -7.45 3.41 1.21
N GLU A 210 -6.64 3.17 0.21
CA GLU A 210 -5.99 4.13 -0.73
C GLU A 210 -6.90 5.30 -1.22
N VAL A 211 -8.18 5.27 -0.87
CA VAL A 211 -9.22 6.25 -1.26
C VAL A 211 -8.93 7.69 -0.77
N LEU A 212 -7.92 7.92 0.09
CA LEU A 212 -7.51 9.29 0.46
C LEU A 212 -6.92 10.09 -0.72
N ALA A 213 -6.56 9.44 -1.83
CA ALA A 213 -6.14 10.10 -3.07
C ALA A 213 -7.31 10.67 -3.90
N VAL A 214 -8.51 10.78 -3.31
CA VAL A 214 -9.74 11.18 -4.00
C VAL A 214 -10.00 12.68 -3.85
N GLY A 215 -10.42 13.31 -4.96
CA GLY A 215 -10.69 14.74 -5.03
C GLY A 215 -9.47 15.54 -5.50
N ASP A 216 -9.54 16.85 -5.35
CA ASP A 216 -8.42 17.74 -5.60
C ASP A 216 -7.44 17.79 -4.40
N ALA A 217 -6.26 18.38 -4.61
CA ALA A 217 -5.21 18.45 -3.59
C ALA A 217 -5.68 19.16 -2.30
N GLU A 218 -6.60 20.11 -2.40
CA GLU A 218 -7.15 20.83 -1.26
C GLU A 218 -8.05 19.91 -0.43
N PHE A 219 -8.93 19.16 -1.09
CA PHE A 219 -9.81 18.21 -0.41
C PHE A 219 -9.02 17.05 0.20
N GLN A 220 -7.98 16.55 -0.48
CA GLN A 220 -7.09 15.53 0.07
C GLN A 220 -6.43 16.00 1.37
N LYS A 221 -5.91 17.23 1.42
CA LYS A 221 -5.34 17.82 2.63
C LYS A 221 -6.36 17.92 3.75
N LYS A 222 -7.58 18.34 3.44
CA LYS A 222 -8.71 18.43 4.38
C LYS A 222 -9.11 17.04 4.91
N ALA A 223 -9.13 16.03 4.02
CA ALA A 223 -9.44 14.65 4.37
C ALA A 223 -8.39 14.04 5.31
N ILE A 224 -7.09 14.22 5.01
CA ILE A 224 -5.98 13.76 5.86
C ILE A 224 -6.05 14.44 7.24
N GLY A 225 -6.26 15.76 7.28
CA GLY A 225 -6.42 16.49 8.54
C GLY A 225 -7.56 15.93 9.39
N LYS A 226 -8.73 15.67 8.77
CA LYS A 226 -9.87 15.05 9.49
C LYS A 226 -9.55 13.66 10.02
N MET A 227 -8.78 12.85 9.28
CA MET A 227 -8.35 11.53 9.74
C MET A 227 -7.38 11.62 10.94
N GLN A 228 -6.48 12.61 10.93
CA GLN A 228 -5.58 12.90 12.06
C GLN A 228 -6.38 13.30 13.30
N ASP A 229 -7.38 14.18 13.15
CA ASP A 229 -8.25 14.60 14.24
C ASP A 229 -9.00 13.41 14.86
N ILE A 230 -9.55 12.54 14.02
CA ILE A 230 -10.24 11.31 14.45
C ILE A 230 -9.31 10.39 15.23
N SER A 231 -8.07 10.26 14.79
CA SER A 231 -7.07 9.41 15.44
C SER A 231 -6.62 10.00 16.79
N ASN A 232 -6.30 11.30 16.82
CA ASN A 232 -5.66 11.93 17.97
C ASN A 232 -6.66 12.35 19.07
N ALA A 233 -7.83 12.88 18.68
CA ALA A 233 -8.77 13.48 19.64
C ALA A 233 -9.68 12.44 20.31
N ASP A 234 -10.08 11.40 19.59
CA ASP A 234 -11.11 10.47 20.06
C ASP A 234 -10.56 9.11 20.51
N GLY A 235 -9.24 8.89 20.39
CA GLY A 235 -8.62 7.59 20.72
C GLY A 235 -9.21 6.43 19.93
N ARG A 236 -9.65 6.68 18.69
CA ARG A 236 -10.24 5.67 17.80
C ARG A 236 -9.17 4.84 17.13
N THR A 237 -9.48 3.58 16.92
CA THR A 237 -8.57 2.67 16.22
C THR A 237 -8.72 2.83 14.72
N VAL A 238 -7.61 3.02 14.02
CA VAL A 238 -7.60 3.19 12.55
C VAL A 238 -6.69 2.14 11.92
N LEU A 239 -7.22 1.43 10.92
CA LEU A 239 -6.44 0.57 10.03
C LEU A 239 -6.24 1.31 8.71
N PHE A 240 -5.02 1.74 8.46
CA PHE A 240 -4.70 2.58 7.31
C PHE A 240 -3.91 1.79 6.26
N VAL A 241 -4.53 1.56 5.11
CA VAL A 241 -3.89 0.84 3.99
C VAL A 241 -3.51 1.84 2.90
N SER A 242 -2.24 1.94 2.60
CA SER A 242 -1.75 2.84 1.56
C SER A 242 -0.48 2.30 0.90
N HIS A 243 -0.23 2.77 -0.31
CA HIS A 243 1.06 2.65 -0.99
C HIS A 243 1.89 3.95 -0.85
N ASP A 244 1.32 5.02 -0.30
CA ASP A 244 2.02 6.26 0.03
C ASP A 244 2.75 6.12 1.37
N MET A 245 4.06 5.94 1.29
CA MET A 245 4.90 5.75 2.49
C MET A 245 4.98 7.01 3.35
N VAL A 246 4.80 8.20 2.77
CA VAL A 246 4.79 9.47 3.52
C VAL A 246 3.54 9.55 4.38
N ALA A 247 2.39 9.21 3.81
CA ALA A 247 1.13 9.17 4.56
C ALA A 247 1.20 8.13 5.70
N ILE A 248 1.72 6.92 5.43
CA ILE A 248 1.94 5.86 6.44
C ILE A 248 2.84 6.35 7.56
N GLN A 249 3.96 7.01 7.25
CA GLN A 249 4.91 7.50 8.24
C GLN A 249 4.33 8.60 9.13
N ASN A 250 3.51 9.48 8.56
CA ASN A 250 2.92 10.61 9.28
C ASN A 250 1.70 10.23 10.13
N LEU A 251 1.01 9.13 9.77
CA LEU A 251 -0.26 8.75 10.39
C LEU A 251 -0.14 7.54 11.32
N CYS A 252 0.79 6.63 11.07
CA CYS A 252 0.83 5.32 11.73
C CYS A 252 2.02 5.18 12.68
N ASP A 253 1.77 4.70 13.90
CA ASP A 253 2.83 4.37 14.86
C ASP A 253 3.47 3.01 14.55
N ASN A 254 2.65 2.04 14.21
CA ASN A 254 3.05 0.68 13.86
C ASN A 254 2.52 0.32 12.48
N THR A 255 3.20 -0.61 11.83
CA THR A 255 2.85 -1.02 10.47
C THR A 255 3.08 -2.51 10.26
N VAL A 256 2.12 -3.15 9.58
CA VAL A 256 2.19 -4.53 9.10
C VAL A 256 2.65 -4.52 7.65
N VAL A 257 3.69 -5.30 7.35
CA VAL A 257 4.18 -5.51 5.98
C VAL A 257 3.65 -6.83 5.47
N LEU A 258 2.93 -6.77 4.35
CA LEU A 258 2.41 -7.95 3.66
C LEU A 258 3.25 -8.26 2.42
N ASP A 259 3.57 -9.53 2.25
CA ASP A 259 4.16 -10.05 1.02
C ASP A 259 3.56 -11.41 0.68
N ASN A 260 3.15 -11.59 -0.59
CA ASN A 260 2.59 -12.84 -1.12
C ASN A 260 1.51 -13.50 -0.21
N GLY A 261 0.65 -12.65 0.37
CA GLY A 261 -0.46 -13.09 1.23
C GLY A 261 -0.07 -13.45 2.66
N THR A 262 1.16 -13.18 3.09
CA THR A 262 1.65 -13.44 4.44
C THR A 262 2.11 -12.15 5.15
N VAL A 263 2.11 -12.17 6.47
CA VAL A 263 2.73 -11.11 7.27
C VAL A 263 4.24 -11.36 7.35
N THR A 264 5.05 -10.44 6.83
CA THR A 264 6.52 -10.55 6.86
C THR A 264 7.16 -9.72 7.96
N PHE A 265 6.46 -8.69 8.42
CA PHE A 265 6.94 -7.84 9.51
C PHE A 265 5.77 -7.13 10.20
N ILE A 266 5.89 -6.94 11.51
CA ILE A 266 5.00 -6.10 12.34
C ILE A 266 5.87 -5.32 13.30
N GLY A 267 5.72 -4.01 13.35
CA GLY A 267 6.50 -3.17 14.27
C GLY A 267 6.41 -1.69 13.95
N LYS A 268 7.36 -0.93 14.44
CA LYS A 268 7.43 0.51 14.22
C LYS A 268 7.44 0.86 12.74
N THR A 269 6.73 1.91 12.37
CA THR A 269 6.48 2.28 10.96
C THR A 269 7.78 2.49 10.18
N ASN A 270 8.80 3.12 10.77
CA ASN A 270 10.08 3.33 10.09
C ASN A 270 10.77 2.00 9.76
N ASP A 271 10.75 1.04 10.68
CA ASP A 271 11.35 -0.29 10.47
C ASP A 271 10.57 -1.09 9.43
N ALA A 272 9.24 -0.97 9.45
CA ALA A 272 8.35 -1.60 8.48
C ALA A 272 8.59 -1.07 7.06
N ILE A 273 8.71 0.25 6.89
CA ILE A 273 9.01 0.89 5.59
C ILE A 273 10.39 0.42 5.09
N HIS A 274 11.38 0.36 5.98
CA HIS A 274 12.70 -0.16 5.62
C HIS A 274 12.62 -1.63 5.17
N LYS A 275 11.90 -2.48 5.92
CA LYS A 275 11.70 -3.88 5.54
C LYS A 275 10.97 -4.03 4.22
N TYR A 276 9.92 -3.24 3.98
CA TYR A 276 9.16 -3.24 2.74
C TYR A 276 10.04 -2.90 1.52
N ARG A 277 10.93 -1.90 1.65
CA ARG A 277 11.86 -1.54 0.59
C ARG A 277 12.84 -2.65 0.28
N THR A 278 13.40 -3.32 1.29
CA THR A 278 14.28 -4.47 1.06
C THR A 278 13.59 -5.61 0.30
N LEU A 279 12.26 -5.75 0.41
CA LEU A 279 11.48 -6.73 -0.34
C LEU A 279 11.21 -6.29 -1.81
N ILE A 280 11.29 -4.98 -2.09
CA ILE A 280 11.10 -4.45 -3.45
C ILE A 280 12.42 -4.47 -4.22
N ASP A 281 13.53 -4.22 -3.52
CA ASP A 281 14.86 -4.04 -4.09
C ASP A 281 15.58 -5.38 -4.36
N ASP A 282 14.87 -6.37 -4.94
CA ASP A 282 15.49 -7.59 -5.50
C ASP A 282 16.34 -7.30 -6.77
N VAL A 283 16.92 -6.11 -6.85
CA VAL A 283 17.98 -5.83 -7.83
C VAL A 283 19.29 -6.23 -7.18
N GLU A 284 19.81 -7.39 -7.53
CA GLU A 284 21.15 -7.82 -7.16
C GLU A 284 22.16 -6.77 -7.63
N PHE A 285 22.60 -5.94 -6.67
CA PHE A 285 23.74 -5.04 -6.83
C PHE A 285 25.03 -5.87 -6.81
N ASN A 286 25.27 -6.65 -7.85
CA ASN A 286 26.49 -7.41 -7.96
C ASN A 286 27.64 -6.48 -8.37
N LYS A 287 28.55 -6.18 -7.41
CA LYS A 287 29.83 -5.51 -7.63
C LYS A 287 29.77 -4.10 -8.25
N GLY A 288 28.79 -3.27 -7.86
CA GLY A 288 28.70 -1.88 -8.32
C GLY A 288 28.20 -1.70 -9.76
N VAL A 289 27.70 -2.75 -10.40
CA VAL A 289 27.07 -2.71 -11.71
C VAL A 289 25.66 -3.26 -11.60
N VAL A 290 24.67 -2.46 -11.99
CA VAL A 290 23.27 -2.87 -12.07
C VAL A 290 22.91 -3.15 -13.50
N ASN A 291 22.45 -4.37 -13.80
CA ASN A 291 21.87 -4.70 -15.10
C ASN A 291 20.42 -4.20 -15.14
N LEU A 292 20.13 -3.31 -16.09
CA LEU A 292 18.81 -2.70 -16.27
C LEU A 292 18.01 -3.32 -17.42
N VAL A 293 18.57 -4.30 -18.13
CA VAL A 293 17.97 -4.91 -19.33
C VAL A 293 16.66 -5.63 -19.01
N GLU A 294 16.54 -6.23 -17.82
CA GLU A 294 15.36 -6.98 -17.38
C GLU A 294 14.33 -6.17 -16.59
N ARG A 295 14.54 -4.85 -16.48
CA ARG A 295 13.64 -3.98 -15.71
C ARG A 295 12.26 -3.87 -16.38
N LYS A 296 11.19 -4.19 -15.65
CA LYS A 296 9.80 -4.29 -16.16
C LYS A 296 9.14 -2.94 -16.53
N LYS A 297 9.77 -1.79 -16.26
CA LYS A 297 9.24 -0.45 -16.59
C LYS A 297 10.12 0.22 -17.62
N TYR A 298 9.75 0.09 -18.90
CA TYR A 298 10.27 0.93 -19.97
C TYR A 298 9.21 1.96 -20.35
N LEU A 299 9.64 3.19 -20.57
CA LEU A 299 8.83 4.15 -21.31
C LEU A 299 9.01 3.80 -22.79
N ASP A 300 8.00 3.19 -23.39
CA ASP A 300 8.00 2.75 -24.81
C ASP A 300 8.14 3.88 -25.84
N SER A 301 8.20 5.13 -25.36
CA SER A 301 8.32 6.33 -26.22
C SER A 301 9.75 6.78 -26.47
N THR A 302 10.77 6.14 -25.87
CA THR A 302 12.17 6.56 -26.01
C THR A 302 12.91 5.73 -27.06
N ASN A 303 13.67 6.40 -27.94
CA ASN A 303 14.53 5.74 -28.91
C ASN A 303 15.76 5.06 -28.28
N PHE A 304 15.89 5.10 -26.96
CA PHE A 304 17.03 4.61 -26.19
C PHE A 304 16.58 3.71 -25.06
N ARG A 305 17.34 2.64 -24.83
CA ARG A 305 17.15 1.70 -23.74
C ARG A 305 18.35 1.76 -22.80
N LEU A 306 18.10 2.00 -21.52
CA LEU A 306 19.13 1.87 -20.48
C LEU A 306 19.50 0.39 -20.31
N THR A 307 20.79 0.09 -20.39
CA THR A 307 21.31 -1.28 -20.28
C THR A 307 21.91 -1.56 -18.93
N SER A 308 22.71 -0.62 -18.39
CA SER A 308 23.31 -0.78 -17.07
C SER A 308 23.66 0.55 -16.41
N LEU A 309 23.80 0.52 -15.10
CA LEU A 309 24.33 1.60 -14.26
C LEU A 309 25.55 1.08 -13.50
N LYS A 310 26.67 1.78 -13.60
CA LYS A 310 27.88 1.49 -12.84
C LYS A 310 28.12 2.57 -11.80
N VAL A 311 28.40 2.14 -10.58
CA VAL A 311 28.76 3.00 -9.45
C VAL A 311 30.18 2.72 -9.04
N PHE A 312 30.98 3.75 -8.89
CA PHE A 312 32.39 3.66 -8.46
C PHE A 312 32.69 4.72 -7.41
N CYS A 313 33.35 4.31 -6.32
CA CYS A 313 33.89 5.19 -5.31
C CYS A 313 35.41 4.97 -5.20
N SER A 314 36.19 6.06 -5.16
CA SER A 314 37.66 6.00 -5.13
C SER A 314 38.20 5.32 -3.87
N GLU A 315 37.45 5.35 -2.76
CA GLU A 315 37.87 4.77 -1.49
C GLU A 315 37.54 3.28 -1.36
N ASN A 316 36.41 2.86 -1.97
CA ASN A 316 35.89 1.49 -1.81
C ASN A 316 35.90 0.69 -3.14
N GLY A 317 36.39 1.27 -4.22
CA GLY A 317 36.35 0.64 -5.55
C GLY A 317 34.94 0.54 -6.14
N GLN A 318 34.69 -0.52 -6.93
CA GLN A 318 33.33 -0.82 -7.42
C GLN A 318 32.49 -1.42 -6.30
N GLY A 319 31.34 -0.82 -6.02
CA GLY A 319 30.47 -1.29 -4.94
C GLY A 319 29.12 -0.58 -4.93
N ASN A 320 28.27 -1.02 -4.04
CA ASN A 320 26.94 -0.46 -3.79
C ASN A 320 26.93 0.57 -2.63
N SER A 321 28.10 0.94 -2.14
CA SER A 321 28.27 1.96 -1.10
C SER A 321 29.23 3.04 -1.56
N ILE A 322 28.87 4.29 -1.24
CA ILE A 322 29.71 5.47 -1.49
C ILE A 322 29.97 6.10 -0.14
N ALA A 323 31.25 6.34 0.17
CA ALA A 323 31.63 7.03 1.39
C ALA A 323 31.11 8.48 1.36
N THR A 324 30.62 8.97 2.49
CA THR A 324 30.25 10.39 2.67
C THR A 324 31.49 11.25 2.39
N TYR A 325 31.32 12.28 1.57
CA TYR A 325 32.43 13.10 1.02
C TYR A 325 33.43 12.34 0.11
N GLY A 326 33.11 11.09 -0.27
CA GLY A 326 33.94 10.31 -1.17
C GLY A 326 33.93 10.83 -2.60
N LYS A 327 35.03 10.56 -3.32
CA LYS A 327 35.15 10.85 -4.77
C LYS A 327 34.68 9.64 -5.56
N GLY A 328 34.00 9.88 -6.68
CA GLY A 328 33.55 8.76 -7.50
C GLY A 328 32.87 9.19 -8.78
N PHE A 329 32.21 8.23 -9.40
CA PHE A 329 31.38 8.50 -10.58
C PHE A 329 30.22 7.52 -10.67
N PHE A 330 29.18 7.97 -11.37
CA PHE A 330 28.09 7.16 -11.90
C PHE A 330 28.25 7.11 -13.41
N GLU A 331 28.13 5.93 -14.00
CA GLU A 331 28.19 5.75 -15.44
C GLU A 331 26.95 4.96 -15.90
N ILE A 332 26.14 5.60 -16.72
CA ILE A 332 24.91 5.04 -17.28
C ILE A 332 25.22 4.56 -18.69
N PHE A 333 24.88 3.32 -18.99
CA PHE A 333 25.00 2.73 -20.31
C PHE A 333 23.61 2.63 -20.95
N TYR A 334 23.53 2.96 -22.23
CA TYR A 334 22.28 2.86 -22.98
C TYR A 334 22.52 2.51 -24.44
N LYS A 335 21.52 1.83 -25.04
CA LYS A 335 21.54 1.38 -26.42
C LYS A 335 20.41 2.02 -27.21
N LYS A 336 20.69 2.38 -28.49
CA LYS A 336 19.65 2.87 -29.39
C LYS A 336 18.77 1.72 -29.86
N ILE A 337 17.45 1.89 -29.81
CA ILE A 337 16.47 0.84 -30.19
C ILE A 337 16.13 0.91 -31.69
N ASN A 338 16.04 2.12 -32.27
CA ASN A 338 15.66 2.33 -33.66
C ASN A 338 16.81 2.93 -34.49
N ASN A 339 17.21 2.24 -35.56
CA ASN A 339 18.27 2.69 -36.48
C ASN A 339 17.77 3.61 -37.60
N ASN A 340 16.49 3.94 -37.70
CA ASN A 340 15.89 4.54 -38.89
C ASN A 340 16.02 6.07 -39.02
N HIS A 341 16.63 6.75 -38.05
CA HIS A 341 16.84 8.21 -38.16
C HIS A 341 18.30 8.58 -37.91
N GLN A 342 18.93 9.17 -38.93
CA GLN A 342 20.28 9.75 -38.91
C GLN A 342 20.36 11.11 -38.20
N ASN A 343 19.37 11.50 -37.44
CA ASN A 343 19.34 12.81 -36.78
C ASN A 343 20.18 12.79 -35.51
N ASP A 344 20.97 13.85 -35.34
CA ASP A 344 21.68 14.14 -34.09
C ASP A 344 20.69 14.34 -32.95
N TYR A 345 20.56 13.31 -32.11
CA TYR A 345 19.71 13.40 -30.93
C TYR A 345 20.48 14.05 -29.79
N LYS A 346 19.89 15.05 -29.18
CA LYS A 346 20.34 15.60 -27.92
C LYS A 346 19.74 14.73 -26.81
N VAL A 347 20.56 13.92 -26.15
CA VAL A 347 20.13 13.10 -25.03
C VAL A 347 20.34 13.90 -23.75
N GLU A 348 19.27 14.08 -22.99
CA GLU A 348 19.31 14.60 -21.64
C GLU A 348 19.09 13.46 -20.66
N ALA A 349 19.97 13.33 -19.68
CA ALA A 349 19.86 12.34 -18.63
C ALA A 349 19.97 13.00 -17.26
N ALA A 350 19.24 12.46 -16.30
CA ALA A 350 19.34 12.86 -14.92
C ALA A 350 19.48 11.64 -14.01
N ILE A 351 20.31 11.76 -12.98
CA ILE A 351 20.43 10.81 -11.88
C ILE A 351 19.84 11.48 -10.65
N ILE A 352 18.78 10.93 -10.11
CA ILE A 352 18.08 11.48 -8.96
C ILE A 352 18.28 10.55 -7.76
N PHE A 353 18.86 11.07 -6.70
CA PHE A 353 18.93 10.39 -5.41
C PHE A 353 17.68 10.71 -4.61
N LYS A 354 17.01 9.68 -4.15
CA LYS A 354 15.84 9.82 -3.30
C LYS A 354 16.09 9.16 -1.95
N ASP A 355 15.53 9.77 -0.90
CA ASP A 355 15.57 9.20 0.43
C ASP A 355 14.65 7.97 0.56
N VAL A 356 14.56 7.43 1.78
CA VAL A 356 13.68 6.30 2.08
C VAL A 356 12.20 6.62 1.91
N LEU A 357 11.82 7.87 1.80
CA LEU A 357 10.44 8.34 1.59
C LEU A 357 10.14 8.70 0.13
N ASP A 358 11.07 8.41 -0.79
CA ASP A 358 10.97 8.75 -2.21
C ASP A 358 11.09 10.26 -2.52
N ASN A 359 11.55 11.08 -1.54
CA ASN A 359 11.81 12.49 -1.76
C ASN A 359 13.14 12.68 -2.51
N PRO A 360 13.19 13.53 -3.56
CA PRO A 360 14.44 13.84 -4.25
C PRO A 360 15.34 14.70 -3.34
N ILE A 361 16.53 14.17 -3.05
CA ILE A 361 17.54 14.83 -2.21
C ILE A 361 18.62 15.49 -3.05
N LEU A 362 19.05 14.80 -4.12
CA LEU A 362 20.13 15.29 -4.99
C LEU A 362 19.86 14.86 -6.42
N THR A 363 20.07 15.78 -7.36
CA THR A 363 19.89 15.54 -8.80
C THR A 363 21.13 15.95 -9.56
N PHE A 364 21.70 15.03 -10.34
CA PHE A 364 22.70 15.32 -11.36
C PHE A 364 22.01 15.29 -12.71
N SER A 365 22.10 16.38 -13.47
CA SER A 365 21.48 16.47 -14.79
C SER A 365 22.48 16.96 -15.83
N THR A 366 22.39 16.39 -17.03
CA THR A 366 23.18 16.84 -18.19
C THR A 366 22.69 18.16 -18.76
N THR A 367 21.46 18.57 -18.44
CA THR A 367 20.88 19.85 -18.87
C THR A 367 21.69 21.04 -18.40
N PHE A 368 22.37 20.93 -17.25
CA PHE A 368 23.19 21.99 -16.67
C PHE A 368 24.63 22.04 -17.21
N ARG A 369 25.08 21.02 -17.96
CA ARG A 369 26.41 20.98 -18.56
C ARG A 369 26.29 20.46 -19.99
N LYS A 370 26.62 21.30 -20.99
CA LYS A 370 26.76 20.91 -22.41
C LYS A 370 27.88 19.86 -22.52
N LYS A 371 27.60 18.58 -22.39
CA LYS A 371 28.57 17.51 -22.61
C LYS A 371 28.16 16.64 -23.79
N VAL A 372 29.14 16.30 -24.59
CA VAL A 372 29.06 15.38 -25.74
C VAL A 372 29.05 13.95 -25.19
N ILE A 373 28.23 13.12 -25.79
CA ILE A 373 28.08 11.71 -25.48
C ILE A 373 29.13 10.95 -26.26
N GLU A 374 29.96 10.16 -25.59
CA GLU A 374 30.96 9.32 -26.22
C GLU A 374 30.38 7.95 -26.58
N LYS A 375 30.77 7.44 -27.76
CA LYS A 375 30.35 6.15 -28.30
C LYS A 375 31.42 5.10 -27.98
N ASN A 376 31.02 3.98 -27.35
CA ASN A 376 31.90 2.86 -27.10
C ASN A 376 31.96 1.90 -28.30
N GLU A 377 33.00 1.03 -28.35
CA GLU A 377 33.23 0.05 -29.41
C GLU A 377 32.07 -0.91 -29.69
N ASN A 378 31.14 -1.08 -28.77
CA ASN A 378 29.99 -2.01 -28.84
C ASN A 378 28.66 -1.32 -29.23
N ASP A 379 28.68 -0.15 -29.87
CA ASP A 379 27.45 0.64 -30.15
C ASP A 379 26.62 1.03 -28.92
N GLU A 380 27.18 0.86 -27.72
CA GLU A 380 26.61 1.38 -26.49
C GLU A 380 27.11 2.81 -26.27
N LEU A 381 26.19 3.66 -25.87
CA LEU A 381 26.48 5.03 -25.50
C LEU A 381 26.62 5.08 -23.98
N SER A 382 27.62 5.79 -23.46
CA SER A 382 27.74 5.97 -22.00
C SER A 382 27.70 7.43 -21.61
N LEU A 383 27.14 7.69 -20.44
CA LEU A 383 27.13 8.98 -19.80
C LEU A 383 27.75 8.84 -18.40
N LYS A 384 28.90 9.53 -18.22
CA LYS A 384 29.63 9.51 -16.96
C LYS A 384 29.42 10.79 -16.18
N CYS A 385 28.92 10.67 -14.93
CA CYS A 385 28.84 11.77 -13.98
C CYS A 385 29.86 11.55 -12.86
N SER A 386 30.92 12.39 -12.85
CA SER A 386 31.96 12.33 -11.80
C SER A 386 31.68 13.41 -10.75
N PHE A 387 31.91 13.07 -9.49
CA PHE A 387 31.82 13.97 -8.35
C PHE A 387 33.11 13.94 -7.52
N SER A 388 33.52 15.11 -7.05
CA SER A 388 34.68 15.25 -6.17
C SER A 388 34.33 15.01 -4.70
N GLU A 389 33.08 15.29 -4.33
CA GLU A 389 32.52 15.10 -3.00
C GLU A 389 31.02 14.82 -3.14
N LEU A 390 30.54 13.78 -2.47
CA LEU A 390 29.12 13.48 -2.40
C LEU A 390 28.62 13.82 -1.00
N ASN A 391 28.01 14.99 -0.87
CA ASN A 391 27.52 15.52 0.42
C ASN A 391 26.13 14.95 0.74
N LEU A 392 26.07 13.64 0.98
CA LEU A 392 24.88 12.98 1.47
C LEU A 392 25.13 12.52 2.90
N ALA A 393 24.13 12.68 3.79
CA ALA A 393 24.18 12.10 5.11
C ALA A 393 24.32 10.58 5.03
N PRO A 394 24.94 9.90 6.01
CA PRO A 394 24.96 8.44 6.04
C PRO A 394 23.53 7.88 5.99
N GLY A 395 23.24 6.99 5.04
CA GLY A 395 21.90 6.45 4.85
C GLY A 395 21.79 5.59 3.61
N LYS A 396 20.59 5.07 3.38
CA LYS A 396 20.23 4.36 2.16
C LYS A 396 19.49 5.30 1.22
N TYR A 397 19.87 5.27 -0.05
CA TYR A 397 19.28 6.09 -1.09
C TYR A 397 18.91 5.22 -2.29
N THR A 398 17.81 5.55 -2.94
CA THR A 398 17.43 4.98 -4.25
C THR A 398 17.94 5.91 -5.37
N ILE A 399 18.42 5.33 -6.46
CA ILE A 399 18.85 6.06 -7.66
C ILE A 399 17.78 5.86 -8.74
N HIS A 400 17.26 6.95 -9.25
CA HIS A 400 16.30 7.00 -10.34
C HIS A 400 16.87 7.67 -11.58
#